data_e9bb331e0db57579249dafb9016e8667
#
_entry.id   e9bb331e0db57579249dafb9016e8667
#
_cell.length_a   1.000
_cell.length_b   1.000
_cell.length_c   1.000
_cell.angle_alpha   90.00
_cell.angle_beta   90.00
_cell.angle_gamma   90.00
#
_symmetry.space_group_name_H-M   'P 1'
#
loop_
_entity.id
_entity.type
_entity.pdbx_description
1 polymer ?
#
loop_
_entity_poly.entity_id
_entity_poly.type
_entity_poly.pdbx_seq_one_letter_code
_entity_poly.pdbx_strand_id
1 'polypeptide(L)'
;SAMCNDLANVVISRHGTDRQKERFLRPFVEKPLLASFCLTEPGAGSDNSLMTSFLAPRDDGSYVLNGSKCFITNASYASQFTVLCKIGKPSSSFMACVVVPAESVVAADLPDVGYATREIQLSTGGRIVIGKPEDKLGQRLSNTAGVTFEDVIVEPDQIIGNRRYGFKYIMDVLDFARPMVAAIGLGLAKRALDLTMAYTRERKQFGSRICDLPVARDTLTAMWKKVELAELSLWKACWKIQKNDKDAGIFASLAKNTCAEAALFCASEGLHLHGGYGFTAEYEISKLARDAHIIDIYEGVREVQNMIIGREIV
;
A
#
# COMPACT_ATOMS: atom_id res chain seq x y z
N SER A 1 -2.32 -6.70 2.93
CA SER A 1 -3.69 -6.47 3.48
C SER A 1 -3.67 -5.68 4.79
N ALA A 2 -2.91 -6.06 5.82
CA ALA A 2 -2.87 -5.35 7.11
C ALA A 2 -2.46 -3.88 6.94
N MET A 3 -1.38 -3.58 6.25
CA MET A 3 -0.91 -2.22 6.01
C MET A 3 -1.98 -1.31 5.36
N CYS A 4 -2.75 -1.81 4.39
CA CYS A 4 -3.81 -1.01 3.76
C CYS A 4 -5.00 -0.81 4.69
N ASN A 5 -5.26 -1.75 5.61
CA ASN A 5 -6.22 -1.57 6.68
C ASN A 5 -5.80 -0.39 7.57
N ASP A 6 -4.52 -0.34 7.94
CA ASP A 6 -3.97 0.76 8.75
C ASP A 6 -4.03 2.08 7.99
N LEU A 7 -3.62 2.15 6.71
CA LEU A 7 -3.71 3.34 5.88
C LEU A 7 -5.11 3.96 5.86
N ALA A 8 -6.13 3.14 5.61
CA ALA A 8 -7.51 3.59 5.57
C ALA A 8 -7.97 4.18 6.91
N ASN A 9 -7.52 3.61 8.03
CA ASN A 9 -7.93 3.97 9.37
C ASN A 9 -7.07 5.09 9.99
N VAL A 10 -5.79 5.21 9.63
CA VAL A 10 -4.89 6.25 10.16
C VAL A 10 -5.37 7.64 9.79
N VAL A 11 -5.95 7.83 8.59
CA VAL A 11 -6.57 9.13 8.21
C VAL A 11 -7.59 9.56 9.25
N ILE A 12 -8.46 8.64 9.66
CA ILE A 12 -9.52 8.90 10.65
C ILE A 12 -8.90 9.13 12.03
N SER A 13 -7.93 8.31 12.42
CA SER A 13 -7.23 8.43 13.70
C SER A 13 -6.55 9.78 13.88
N ARG A 14 -5.89 10.29 12.82
CA ARG A 14 -5.10 11.54 12.89
C ARG A 14 -5.93 12.79 12.68
N HIS A 15 -6.93 12.75 11.81
CA HIS A 15 -7.65 13.93 11.32
C HIS A 15 -9.15 13.92 11.61
N GLY A 16 -9.70 12.79 12.07
CA GLY A 16 -11.10 12.67 12.43
C GLY A 16 -11.41 13.30 13.81
N THR A 17 -12.64 13.77 13.96
CA THR A 17 -13.20 14.17 15.26
C THR A 17 -13.40 12.95 16.16
N ASP A 18 -13.55 13.14 17.47
CA ASP A 18 -13.82 12.02 18.40
C ASP A 18 -15.08 11.25 18.03
N ARG A 19 -16.13 11.95 17.55
CA ARG A 19 -17.34 11.31 17.02
C ARG A 19 -17.06 10.44 15.80
N GLN A 20 -16.20 10.91 14.89
CA GLN A 20 -15.81 10.13 13.70
C GLN A 20 -14.96 8.92 14.08
N LYS A 21 -14.04 9.07 15.04
CA LYS A 21 -13.26 7.96 15.58
C LYS A 21 -14.14 6.89 16.22
N GLU A 22 -15.08 7.31 17.06
CA GLU A 22 -16.04 6.40 17.68
C GLU A 22 -16.89 5.67 16.63
N ARG A 23 -17.36 6.38 15.60
CA ARG A 23 -18.21 5.81 14.55
C ARG A 23 -17.45 4.87 13.60
N PHE A 24 -16.26 5.27 13.17
CA PHE A 24 -15.56 4.63 12.05
C PHE A 24 -14.34 3.78 12.44
N LEU A 25 -13.75 3.99 13.64
CA LEU A 25 -12.61 3.17 14.10
C LEU A 25 -13.01 2.12 15.12
N ARG A 26 -13.95 2.43 16.04
CA ARG A 26 -14.35 1.48 17.08
C ARG A 26 -14.77 0.11 16.52
N PRO A 27 -15.53 0.01 15.41
CA PRO A 27 -15.89 -1.29 14.85
C PRO A 27 -14.69 -2.17 14.50
N PHE A 28 -13.54 -1.57 14.10
CA PHE A 28 -12.30 -2.28 13.76
C PHE A 28 -11.51 -2.75 14.98
N VAL A 29 -11.79 -2.20 16.17
CA VAL A 29 -11.24 -2.67 17.44
C VAL A 29 -12.05 -3.84 17.99
N GLU A 30 -13.36 -3.79 17.78
CA GLU A 30 -14.31 -4.78 18.34
C GLU A 30 -14.46 -6.03 17.45
N LYS A 31 -14.22 -5.90 16.15
CA LYS A 31 -14.43 -6.96 15.15
C LYS A 31 -13.27 -7.06 14.18
N PRO A 32 -12.97 -8.26 13.65
CA PRO A 32 -11.93 -8.44 12.62
C PRO A 32 -12.41 -7.94 11.24
N LEU A 33 -12.55 -6.63 11.09
CA LEU A 33 -12.99 -5.97 9.87
C LEU A 33 -11.78 -5.53 9.02
N LEU A 34 -11.99 -5.39 7.71
CA LEU A 34 -11.02 -4.85 6.78
C LEU A 34 -11.51 -3.53 6.19
N ALA A 35 -10.59 -2.57 6.02
CA ALA A 35 -10.82 -1.33 5.33
C ALA A 35 -9.99 -1.25 4.04
N SER A 36 -10.45 -0.42 3.12
CA SER A 36 -9.76 -0.10 1.87
C SER A 36 -9.42 1.38 1.79
N PHE A 37 -8.21 1.67 1.31
CA PHE A 37 -7.74 3.02 1.01
C PHE A 37 -7.87 3.29 -0.49
N CYS A 38 -8.78 4.19 -0.87
CA CYS A 38 -9.19 4.44 -2.24
C CYS A 38 -8.62 5.76 -2.76
N LEU A 39 -7.38 5.72 -3.29
CA LEU A 39 -6.68 6.88 -3.82
C LEU A 39 -6.63 6.84 -5.35
N THR A 40 -5.97 5.82 -5.90
CA THR A 40 -5.61 5.68 -7.32
C THR A 40 -6.83 5.53 -8.22
N GLU A 41 -6.81 6.22 -9.37
CA GLU A 41 -7.81 6.07 -10.44
C GLU A 41 -7.15 5.58 -11.73
N PRO A 42 -7.92 5.04 -12.68
CA PRO A 42 -7.38 4.60 -13.97
C PRO A 42 -6.56 5.65 -14.72
N GLY A 43 -6.92 6.94 -14.60
CA GLY A 43 -6.23 8.08 -15.20
C GLY A 43 -5.33 8.88 -14.24
N ALA A 44 -5.26 8.54 -12.95
CA ALA A 44 -4.58 9.32 -11.91
C ALA A 44 -3.87 8.42 -10.91
N GLY A 45 -2.61 8.06 -11.21
CA GLY A 45 -1.72 7.31 -10.31
C GLY A 45 -0.81 8.26 -9.54
N SER A 46 0.39 8.53 -10.07
CA SER A 46 1.36 9.44 -9.44
C SER A 46 0.91 10.90 -9.43
N ASP A 47 0.17 11.32 -10.46
CA ASP A 47 -0.45 12.65 -10.51
C ASP A 47 -1.91 12.59 -10.04
N ASN A 48 -2.10 12.80 -8.73
CA ASN A 48 -3.43 12.83 -8.13
C ASN A 48 -4.28 14.05 -8.56
N SER A 49 -3.70 15.08 -9.20
CA SER A 49 -4.44 16.25 -9.69
C SER A 49 -5.41 15.89 -10.82
N LEU A 50 -5.11 14.81 -11.55
CA LEU A 50 -5.92 14.28 -12.64
C LEU A 50 -7.14 13.46 -12.18
N MET A 51 -7.32 13.29 -10.87
CA MET A 51 -8.46 12.58 -10.27
C MET A 51 -9.79 13.10 -10.79
N THR A 52 -10.74 12.21 -11.04
CA THR A 52 -12.07 12.51 -11.58
C THR A 52 -13.20 12.18 -10.62
N SER A 53 -12.98 11.30 -9.64
CA SER A 53 -14.00 11.05 -8.58
C SER A 53 -14.33 12.33 -7.82
N PHE A 54 -15.61 12.57 -7.54
CA PHE A 54 -16.05 13.81 -6.92
C PHE A 54 -17.29 13.63 -6.03
N LEU A 55 -17.45 14.59 -5.10
CA LEU A 55 -18.60 14.78 -4.24
C LEU A 55 -19.43 15.95 -4.77
N ALA A 56 -20.60 15.69 -5.33
CA ALA A 56 -21.57 16.73 -5.70
C ALA A 56 -22.42 17.11 -4.47
N PRO A 57 -22.55 18.41 -4.12
CA PRO A 57 -23.44 18.83 -3.03
C PRO A 57 -24.90 18.65 -3.41
N ARG A 58 -25.75 18.37 -2.41
CA ARG A 58 -27.21 18.29 -2.51
C ARG A 58 -27.86 19.40 -1.68
N ASP A 59 -29.12 19.70 -1.97
CA ASP A 59 -29.89 20.76 -1.29
C ASP A 59 -30.15 20.44 0.19
N ASP A 60 -30.16 19.16 0.56
CA ASP A 60 -30.33 18.69 1.95
C ASP A 60 -29.06 18.77 2.79
N GLY A 61 -27.95 19.26 2.21
CA GLY A 61 -26.63 19.35 2.89
C GLY A 61 -25.77 18.10 2.80
N SER A 62 -26.30 16.99 2.30
CA SER A 62 -25.54 15.79 1.97
C SER A 62 -24.80 15.94 0.64
N TYR A 63 -24.10 14.89 0.23
CA TYR A 63 -23.34 14.84 -1.03
C TYR A 63 -23.64 13.55 -1.78
N VAL A 64 -23.36 13.55 -3.08
CA VAL A 64 -23.33 12.34 -3.91
C VAL A 64 -21.89 12.09 -4.35
N LEU A 65 -21.35 10.91 -4.02
CA LEU A 65 -20.04 10.45 -4.46
C LEU A 65 -20.21 9.61 -5.74
N ASN A 66 -19.50 10.03 -6.78
CA ASN A 66 -19.35 9.30 -8.03
C ASN A 66 -17.89 9.19 -8.43
N GLY A 67 -17.49 8.05 -8.98
CA GLY A 67 -16.15 7.84 -9.51
C GLY A 67 -15.66 6.41 -9.38
N SER A 68 -14.53 6.13 -10.04
CA SER A 68 -13.92 4.80 -10.08
C SER A 68 -12.49 4.84 -9.60
N LYS A 69 -12.13 3.88 -8.76
CA LYS A 69 -10.80 3.67 -8.20
C LYS A 69 -10.26 2.33 -8.68
N CYS A 70 -8.94 2.22 -8.85
CA CYS A 70 -8.29 0.98 -9.27
C CYS A 70 -7.15 0.59 -8.35
N PHE A 71 -6.78 -0.68 -8.41
CA PHE A 71 -5.73 -1.29 -7.57
C PHE A 71 -5.99 -1.16 -6.07
N ILE A 72 -7.26 -1.24 -5.66
CA ILE A 72 -7.66 -1.05 -4.27
C ILE A 72 -7.48 -2.36 -3.49
N THR A 73 -6.56 -2.35 -2.55
CA THR A 73 -6.29 -3.49 -1.66
C THR A 73 -7.44 -3.69 -0.70
N ASN A 74 -7.76 -4.95 -0.39
CA ASN A 74 -8.87 -5.42 0.43
C ASN A 74 -10.26 -5.16 -0.17
N ALA A 75 -10.39 -4.60 -1.36
CA ALA A 75 -11.66 -4.10 -1.90
C ALA A 75 -12.80 -5.13 -1.83
N SER A 76 -12.52 -6.40 -2.17
CA SER A 76 -13.56 -7.45 -2.16
C SER A 76 -14.07 -7.80 -0.75
N TYR A 77 -13.33 -7.46 0.30
CA TYR A 77 -13.61 -7.84 1.67
C TYR A 77 -13.85 -6.64 2.60
N ALA A 78 -13.62 -5.42 2.10
CA ALA A 78 -13.72 -4.22 2.92
C ALA A 78 -15.15 -3.98 3.41
N SER A 79 -15.25 -3.65 4.68
CA SER A 79 -16.46 -3.13 5.32
C SER A 79 -16.49 -1.59 5.37
N GLN A 80 -15.38 -0.96 4.96
CA GLN A 80 -15.24 0.50 4.94
C GLN A 80 -14.24 0.92 3.87
N PHE A 81 -14.56 2.00 3.17
CA PHE A 81 -13.73 2.60 2.15
C PHE A 81 -13.38 4.05 2.55
N THR A 82 -12.08 4.34 2.67
CA THR A 82 -11.58 5.70 2.85
C THR A 82 -11.17 6.25 1.49
N VAL A 83 -11.90 7.23 0.99
CA VAL A 83 -11.86 7.68 -0.40
C VAL A 83 -11.37 9.11 -0.49
N LEU A 84 -10.32 9.37 -1.29
CA LEU A 84 -9.98 10.73 -1.73
C LEU A 84 -10.76 11.06 -3.01
N CYS A 85 -11.44 12.21 -3.03
CA CYS A 85 -12.21 12.67 -4.18
C CYS A 85 -12.23 14.20 -4.23
N LYS A 86 -12.49 14.77 -5.40
CA LYS A 86 -12.70 16.22 -5.57
C LYS A 86 -14.02 16.64 -4.96
N ILE A 87 -14.15 17.90 -4.57
CA ILE A 87 -15.40 18.43 -4.01
C ILE A 87 -16.07 19.39 -4.99
N GLY A 88 -17.35 19.23 -5.19
CA GLY A 88 -18.22 20.03 -6.04
C GLY A 88 -18.29 19.50 -7.48
N LYS A 89 -17.16 19.36 -8.16
CA LYS A 89 -17.09 18.89 -9.56
C LYS A 89 -15.71 18.28 -9.89
N PRO A 90 -15.61 17.48 -10.96
CA PRO A 90 -14.33 16.84 -11.34
C PRO A 90 -13.19 17.82 -11.63
N SER A 91 -13.49 19.04 -12.05
CA SER A 91 -12.49 20.09 -12.31
C SER A 91 -12.04 20.88 -11.08
N SER A 92 -12.56 20.55 -9.87
CA SER A 92 -12.19 21.23 -8.62
C SER A 92 -10.71 21.00 -8.27
N SER A 93 -10.06 22.01 -7.71
CA SER A 93 -8.73 21.90 -7.11
C SER A 93 -8.79 21.42 -5.65
N PHE A 94 -9.96 21.45 -5.02
CA PHE A 94 -10.14 21.01 -3.64
C PHE A 94 -10.51 19.53 -3.59
N MET A 95 -9.91 18.81 -2.65
CA MET A 95 -10.16 17.40 -2.41
C MET A 95 -10.62 17.16 -0.98
N ALA A 96 -11.58 16.26 -0.83
CA ALA A 96 -12.07 15.77 0.45
C ALA A 96 -11.63 14.33 0.66
N CYS A 97 -11.42 13.96 1.93
CA CYS A 97 -11.27 12.57 2.34
C CYS A 97 -12.60 12.13 2.97
N VAL A 98 -13.17 11.05 2.45
CA VAL A 98 -14.50 10.57 2.81
C VAL A 98 -14.43 9.15 3.31
N VAL A 99 -15.19 8.82 4.33
CA VAL A 99 -15.38 7.44 4.81
C VAL A 99 -16.73 6.93 4.33
N VAL A 100 -16.73 5.88 3.53
CA VAL A 100 -17.95 5.19 3.07
C VAL A 100 -18.03 3.83 3.78
N PRO A 101 -18.85 3.68 4.82
CA PRO A 101 -19.13 2.38 5.40
C PRO A 101 -19.88 1.51 4.39
N ALA A 102 -19.42 0.28 4.20
CA ALA A 102 -20.18 -0.77 3.56
C ALA A 102 -20.83 -1.65 4.65
N GLU A 103 -21.83 -2.42 4.31
CA GLU A 103 -22.43 -3.35 5.26
C GLU A 103 -21.35 -4.32 5.78
N SER A 104 -21.32 -4.52 7.10
CA SER A 104 -20.26 -5.25 7.79
C SER A 104 -20.21 -6.71 7.32
N VAL A 105 -19.17 -7.04 6.56
CA VAL A 105 -18.80 -8.44 6.32
C VAL A 105 -17.79 -8.82 7.39
N VAL A 106 -18.18 -9.64 8.36
CA VAL A 106 -17.25 -10.19 9.35
C VAL A 106 -16.28 -11.12 8.63
N ALA A 107 -14.99 -11.09 8.99
CA ALA A 107 -13.97 -11.89 8.31
C ALA A 107 -14.26 -13.40 8.26
N ALA A 108 -15.03 -13.93 9.25
CA ALA A 108 -15.49 -15.32 9.28
C ALA A 108 -16.58 -15.61 8.24
N ASP A 109 -17.32 -14.59 7.81
CA ASP A 109 -18.43 -14.69 6.84
C ASP A 109 -18.02 -14.13 5.47
N LEU A 110 -16.71 -13.97 5.22
CA LEU A 110 -16.22 -13.50 3.93
C LEU A 110 -16.67 -14.50 2.85
N PRO A 111 -17.48 -14.03 1.88
CA PRO A 111 -17.85 -14.92 0.78
C PRO A 111 -16.57 -15.37 0.07
N ASP A 112 -16.58 -16.59 -0.44
CA ASP A 112 -15.59 -16.97 -1.44
C ASP A 112 -15.87 -16.12 -2.69
N VAL A 113 -15.33 -14.90 -2.67
CA VAL A 113 -15.54 -13.95 -3.79
C VAL A 113 -14.82 -14.38 -5.04
N GLY A 114 -13.99 -15.43 -4.95
CA GLY A 114 -13.31 -16.02 -6.10
C GLY A 114 -12.80 -14.95 -7.06
N TYR A 115 -13.22 -15.07 -8.31
CA TYR A 115 -12.97 -14.11 -9.40
C TYR A 115 -14.23 -13.32 -9.80
N ALA A 116 -15.24 -13.23 -8.92
CA ALA A 116 -16.50 -12.55 -9.23
C ALA A 116 -16.46 -11.06 -8.90
N THR A 117 -17.26 -10.27 -9.61
CA THR A 117 -17.65 -8.90 -9.23
C THR A 117 -18.61 -8.94 -8.05
N ARG A 118 -18.56 -7.92 -7.21
CA ARG A 118 -19.46 -7.75 -6.07
C ARG A 118 -20.15 -6.37 -6.15
N GLU A 119 -21.45 -6.36 -5.90
CA GLU A 119 -22.20 -5.11 -5.74
C GLU A 119 -22.71 -5.00 -4.30
N ILE A 120 -22.57 -3.80 -3.73
CA ILE A 120 -23.07 -3.47 -2.40
C ILE A 120 -24.06 -2.34 -2.57
N GLN A 121 -25.35 -2.64 -2.38
CA GLN A 121 -26.40 -1.62 -2.33
C GLN A 121 -26.38 -0.96 -0.95
N LEU A 122 -26.24 0.34 -0.89
CA LEU A 122 -26.19 1.08 0.35
C LEU A 122 -27.60 1.48 0.83
N SER A 123 -27.88 1.31 2.11
CA SER A 123 -29.16 1.71 2.71
C SER A 123 -29.41 3.22 2.65
N THR A 124 -28.35 4.02 2.60
CA THR A 124 -28.40 5.48 2.45
C THR A 124 -28.65 5.94 1.02
N GLY A 125 -28.51 5.05 0.05
CA GLY A 125 -28.67 5.31 -1.39
C GLY A 125 -27.36 5.15 -2.16
N GLY A 126 -27.52 4.79 -3.43
CA GLY A 126 -26.39 4.46 -4.32
C GLY A 126 -25.81 3.06 -4.08
N ARG A 127 -24.76 2.73 -4.84
CA ARG A 127 -24.11 1.43 -4.74
C ARG A 127 -22.58 1.51 -4.90
N ILE A 128 -21.90 0.50 -4.38
CA ILE A 128 -20.48 0.27 -4.59
C ILE A 128 -20.34 -0.98 -5.47
N VAL A 129 -19.69 -0.82 -6.62
CA VAL A 129 -19.38 -1.94 -7.52
C VAL A 129 -17.91 -2.26 -7.38
N ILE A 130 -17.60 -3.49 -6.95
CA ILE A 130 -16.26 -4.01 -6.80
C ILE A 130 -15.99 -4.94 -7.97
N GLY A 131 -14.94 -4.63 -8.73
CA GLY A 131 -14.53 -5.40 -9.88
C GLY A 131 -13.96 -6.77 -9.52
N LYS A 132 -13.70 -7.56 -10.55
CA LYS A 132 -12.96 -8.81 -10.42
C LYS A 132 -11.58 -8.55 -9.81
N PRO A 133 -11.13 -9.38 -8.84
CA PRO A 133 -9.77 -9.27 -8.32
C PRO A 133 -8.70 -9.40 -9.41
N GLU A 134 -7.65 -8.59 -9.29
CA GLU A 134 -6.53 -8.56 -10.22
C GLU A 134 -5.67 -9.84 -10.12
N ASP A 135 -5.33 -10.42 -11.26
CA ASP A 135 -4.31 -11.48 -11.34
C ASP A 135 -2.92 -10.86 -11.40
N LYS A 136 -2.28 -10.75 -10.23
CA LYS A 136 -1.03 -10.01 -10.04
C LYS A 136 0.21 -10.88 -10.22
N LEU A 137 1.32 -10.25 -10.61
CA LEU A 137 2.64 -10.87 -10.70
C LEU A 137 3.09 -11.46 -9.35
N GLY A 138 2.96 -10.66 -8.28
CA GLY A 138 3.38 -11.00 -6.91
C GLY A 138 2.38 -10.54 -5.87
N GLN A 139 2.68 -10.80 -4.59
CA GLN A 139 1.80 -10.52 -3.44
C GLN A 139 0.35 -11.00 -3.69
N ARG A 140 0.21 -12.18 -4.28
CA ARG A 140 -1.08 -12.69 -4.79
C ARG A 140 -2.11 -12.98 -3.70
N LEU A 141 -1.67 -13.20 -2.45
CA LEU A 141 -2.55 -13.33 -1.28
C LEU A 141 -3.19 -12.00 -0.85
N SER A 142 -2.68 -10.87 -1.32
CA SER A 142 -3.28 -9.57 -1.05
C SER A 142 -4.37 -9.29 -2.08
N ASN A 143 -5.65 -9.34 -1.68
CA ASN A 143 -6.76 -9.00 -2.56
C ASN A 143 -6.62 -7.57 -3.09
N THR A 144 -6.87 -7.37 -4.37
CA THR A 144 -6.76 -6.07 -5.04
C THR A 144 -7.80 -6.02 -6.15
N ALA A 145 -8.66 -5.00 -6.20
CA ALA A 145 -9.68 -4.86 -7.24
C ALA A 145 -9.98 -3.39 -7.56
N GLY A 146 -10.70 -3.15 -8.64
CA GLY A 146 -11.33 -1.86 -8.91
C GLY A 146 -12.55 -1.65 -8.02
N VAL A 147 -12.85 -0.38 -7.70
CA VAL A 147 -14.03 0.03 -6.92
C VAL A 147 -14.69 1.21 -7.61
N THR A 148 -15.96 1.10 -7.94
CA THR A 148 -16.76 2.18 -8.51
C THR A 148 -17.85 2.57 -7.52
N PHE A 149 -17.97 3.85 -7.28
CA PHE A 149 -19.04 4.49 -6.48
C PHE A 149 -20.05 5.08 -7.43
N GLU A 150 -21.31 4.65 -7.32
CA GLU A 150 -22.40 5.09 -8.17
C GLU A 150 -23.50 5.68 -7.30
N ASP A 151 -23.68 7.02 -7.41
CA ASP A 151 -24.68 7.81 -6.69
C ASP A 151 -24.69 7.58 -5.17
N VAL A 152 -23.51 7.31 -4.57
CA VAL A 152 -23.39 7.02 -3.15
C VAL A 152 -23.68 8.28 -2.34
N ILE A 153 -24.70 8.24 -1.49
CA ILE A 153 -25.02 9.33 -0.57
C ILE A 153 -24.01 9.36 0.57
N VAL A 154 -23.45 10.54 0.77
CA VAL A 154 -22.43 10.82 1.78
C VAL A 154 -22.92 11.93 2.70
N GLU A 155 -23.07 11.61 3.98
CA GLU A 155 -23.43 12.58 5.01
C GLU A 155 -22.24 13.48 5.38
N PRO A 156 -22.46 14.71 5.83
CA PRO A 156 -21.39 15.65 6.18
C PRO A 156 -20.39 15.08 7.23
N ASP A 157 -20.84 14.24 8.15
CA ASP A 157 -20.00 13.63 9.18
C ASP A 157 -19.11 12.46 8.68
N GLN A 158 -19.32 12.02 7.44
CA GLN A 158 -18.44 11.07 6.74
C GLN A 158 -17.23 11.77 6.09
N ILE A 159 -17.22 13.09 6.00
CA ILE A 159 -16.08 13.87 5.50
C ILE A 159 -15.11 14.11 6.64
N ILE A 160 -13.89 13.58 6.52
CA ILE A 160 -12.88 13.67 7.58
C ILE A 160 -12.29 15.08 7.65
N GLY A 161 -12.34 15.65 8.85
CA GLY A 161 -11.77 16.97 9.14
C GLY A 161 -12.35 18.09 8.26
N ASN A 162 -11.49 18.94 7.70
CA ASN A 162 -11.90 20.00 6.79
C ASN A 162 -12.01 19.47 5.35
N ARG A 163 -13.19 19.64 4.76
CA ARG A 163 -13.51 19.16 3.41
C ARG A 163 -12.61 19.66 2.26
N ARG A 164 -11.76 20.67 2.52
CA ARG A 164 -10.81 21.22 1.52
C ARG A 164 -9.38 20.70 1.72
N TYR A 165 -9.10 19.97 2.81
CA TYR A 165 -7.77 19.53 3.18
C TYR A 165 -7.53 18.02 2.99
N GLY A 166 -8.45 17.33 2.31
CA GLY A 166 -8.34 15.90 2.10
C GLY A 166 -7.00 15.46 1.50
N PHE A 167 -6.51 16.20 0.49
CA PHE A 167 -5.19 15.92 -0.09
C PHE A 167 -4.05 16.03 0.95
N LYS A 168 -4.07 17.09 1.78
CA LYS A 168 -3.07 17.26 2.84
C LYS A 168 -3.10 16.10 3.84
N TYR A 169 -4.30 15.65 4.22
CA TYR A 169 -4.47 14.53 5.14
C TYR A 169 -3.92 13.21 4.56
N ILE A 170 -4.18 12.98 3.27
CA ILE A 170 -3.66 11.79 2.59
C ILE A 170 -2.12 11.84 2.50
N MET A 171 -1.53 12.99 2.18
CA MET A 171 -0.06 13.12 2.13
C MET A 171 0.58 12.87 3.49
N ASP A 172 0.02 13.40 4.58
CA ASP A 172 0.47 13.14 5.95
C ASP A 172 0.42 11.64 6.31
N VAL A 173 -0.61 10.95 5.87
CA VAL A 173 -0.75 9.49 6.08
C VAL A 173 0.24 8.70 5.23
N LEU A 174 0.49 9.11 3.99
CA LEU A 174 1.48 8.45 3.14
C LEU A 174 2.90 8.59 3.70
N ASP A 175 3.26 9.74 4.29
CA ASP A 175 4.55 9.92 4.97
C ASP A 175 4.72 8.96 6.16
N PHE A 176 3.64 8.70 6.88
CA PHE A 176 3.61 7.71 7.96
C PHE A 176 3.67 6.26 7.43
N ALA A 177 3.06 5.98 6.28
CA ALA A 177 2.93 4.63 5.72
C ALA A 177 4.20 4.15 4.99
N ARG A 178 5.00 5.04 4.40
CA ARG A 178 6.20 4.67 3.65
C ARG A 178 7.19 3.79 4.43
N PRO A 179 7.50 4.04 5.72
CA PRO A 179 8.30 3.10 6.51
C PRO A 179 7.69 1.72 6.69
N MET A 180 6.35 1.60 6.70
CA MET A 180 5.69 0.29 6.75
C MET A 180 5.94 -0.50 5.45
N VAL A 181 5.87 0.18 4.30
CA VAL A 181 6.25 -0.40 2.99
C VAL A 181 7.73 -0.76 2.97
N ALA A 182 8.59 0.12 3.48
CA ALA A 182 10.02 -0.14 3.60
C ALA A 182 10.31 -1.39 4.44
N ALA A 183 9.57 -1.58 5.54
CA ALA A 183 9.70 -2.78 6.39
C ALA A 183 9.33 -4.07 5.63
N ILE A 184 8.31 -4.03 4.78
CA ILE A 184 7.96 -5.18 3.91
C ILE A 184 9.11 -5.46 2.93
N GLY A 185 9.66 -4.41 2.28
CA GLY A 185 10.81 -4.54 1.38
C GLY A 185 12.03 -5.11 2.07
N LEU A 186 12.36 -4.61 3.27
CA LEU A 186 13.46 -5.13 4.09
C LEU A 186 13.24 -6.61 4.46
N GLY A 187 12.02 -6.99 4.85
CA GLY A 187 11.67 -8.38 5.15
C GLY A 187 11.89 -9.31 3.95
N LEU A 188 11.50 -8.87 2.74
CA LEU A 188 11.76 -9.61 1.50
C LEU A 188 13.26 -9.74 1.22
N ALA A 189 14.03 -8.66 1.38
CA ALA A 189 15.48 -8.67 1.19
C ALA A 189 16.20 -9.62 2.17
N LYS A 190 15.85 -9.56 3.45
CA LYS A 190 16.38 -10.47 4.50
C LYS A 190 16.07 -11.92 4.17
N ARG A 191 14.81 -12.22 3.84
CA ARG A 191 14.41 -13.59 3.50
C ARG A 191 15.13 -14.12 2.26
N ALA A 192 15.28 -13.30 1.22
CA ALA A 192 16.03 -13.66 0.02
C ALA A 192 17.50 -13.97 0.33
N LEU A 193 18.15 -13.15 1.16
CA LEU A 193 19.51 -13.38 1.62
C LEU A 193 19.64 -14.70 2.41
N ASP A 194 18.74 -14.94 3.37
CA ASP A 194 18.76 -16.15 4.21
C ASP A 194 18.63 -17.42 3.38
N LEU A 195 17.65 -17.45 2.45
CA LEU A 195 17.45 -18.58 1.54
C LEU A 195 18.68 -18.82 0.68
N THR A 196 19.27 -17.74 0.15
CA THR A 196 20.44 -17.83 -0.73
C THR A 196 21.68 -18.31 0.03
N MET A 197 21.88 -17.82 1.26
CA MET A 197 22.97 -18.30 2.11
C MET A 197 22.80 -19.79 2.45
N ALA A 198 21.59 -20.23 2.80
CA ALA A 198 21.33 -21.64 3.09
C ALA A 198 21.61 -22.51 1.87
N TYR A 199 21.04 -22.17 0.72
CA TYR A 199 21.23 -22.92 -0.52
C TYR A 199 22.70 -23.01 -0.94
N THR A 200 23.44 -21.89 -0.94
CA THR A 200 24.83 -21.84 -1.39
C THR A 200 25.81 -22.58 -0.45
N ARG A 201 25.45 -22.77 0.83
CA ARG A 201 26.21 -23.59 1.79
C ARG A 201 26.08 -25.10 1.54
N GLU A 202 24.97 -25.53 0.95
CA GLU A 202 24.69 -26.95 0.69
C GLU A 202 25.06 -27.34 -0.74
N ARG A 203 24.70 -26.52 -1.71
CA ARG A 203 24.90 -26.80 -3.14
C ARG A 203 26.37 -26.76 -3.51
N LYS A 204 26.85 -27.80 -4.21
CA LYS A 204 28.23 -27.92 -4.71
C LYS A 204 28.27 -27.84 -6.22
N GLN A 205 29.26 -27.15 -6.75
CA GLN A 205 29.66 -27.08 -8.16
C GLN A 205 31.16 -26.89 -8.23
N PHE A 206 31.79 -27.40 -9.29
CA PHE A 206 33.26 -27.34 -9.47
C PHE A 206 34.03 -27.89 -8.25
N GLY A 207 33.51 -28.93 -7.60
CA GLY A 207 34.11 -29.55 -6.43
C GLY A 207 34.02 -28.82 -5.10
N SER A 208 33.39 -27.61 -5.07
CA SER A 208 33.26 -26.74 -3.91
C SER A 208 31.81 -26.34 -3.65
N ARG A 209 31.48 -25.92 -2.41
CA ARG A 209 30.18 -25.27 -2.13
C ARG A 209 30.11 -23.95 -2.91
N ILE A 210 28.93 -23.56 -3.35
CA ILE A 210 28.78 -22.31 -4.09
C ILE A 210 29.28 -21.11 -3.27
N CYS A 211 28.99 -21.06 -1.97
CA CYS A 211 29.44 -19.96 -1.09
C CYS A 211 30.96 -19.85 -0.94
N ASP A 212 31.73 -20.91 -1.33
CA ASP A 212 33.21 -20.90 -1.27
C ASP A 212 33.83 -20.33 -2.56
N LEU A 213 33.03 -20.19 -3.63
CA LEU A 213 33.48 -19.58 -4.89
C LEU A 213 33.56 -18.04 -4.71
N PRO A 214 34.70 -17.41 -5.10
CA PRO A 214 34.90 -15.96 -4.90
C PRO A 214 33.76 -15.08 -5.45
N VAL A 215 33.32 -15.37 -6.67
CA VAL A 215 32.22 -14.61 -7.32
C VAL A 215 30.91 -14.70 -6.52
N ALA A 216 30.54 -15.89 -6.05
CA ALA A 216 29.34 -16.06 -5.24
C ALA A 216 29.47 -15.36 -3.88
N ARG A 217 30.67 -15.39 -3.28
CA ARG A 217 30.94 -14.69 -2.02
C ARG A 217 30.82 -13.18 -2.15
N ASP A 218 31.28 -12.61 -3.26
CA ASP A 218 31.13 -11.18 -3.55
C ASP A 218 29.66 -10.81 -3.67
N THR A 219 28.85 -11.60 -4.38
CA THR A 219 27.39 -11.40 -4.50
C THR A 219 26.71 -11.47 -3.14
N LEU A 220 26.98 -12.50 -2.33
CA LEU A 220 26.43 -12.63 -0.97
C LEU A 220 26.81 -11.44 -0.08
N THR A 221 28.06 -10.95 -0.21
CA THR A 221 28.53 -9.76 0.53
C THR A 221 27.77 -8.50 0.08
N ALA A 222 27.51 -8.35 -1.23
CA ALA A 222 26.73 -7.22 -1.76
C ALA A 222 25.28 -7.28 -1.28
N MET A 223 24.65 -8.45 -1.27
CA MET A 223 23.31 -8.67 -0.73
C MET A 223 23.26 -8.28 0.76
N TRP A 224 24.17 -8.77 1.56
CA TRP A 224 24.24 -8.46 2.99
C TRP A 224 24.39 -6.95 3.25
N LYS A 225 25.32 -6.28 2.54
CA LYS A 225 25.50 -4.82 2.68
C LYS A 225 24.23 -4.05 2.37
N LYS A 226 23.48 -4.43 1.32
CA LYS A 226 22.23 -3.77 0.98
C LYS A 226 21.16 -3.96 2.05
N VAL A 227 21.07 -5.15 2.66
CA VAL A 227 20.16 -5.43 3.77
C VAL A 227 20.48 -4.54 4.98
N GLU A 228 21.75 -4.49 5.40
CA GLU A 228 22.18 -3.67 6.54
C GLU A 228 21.92 -2.18 6.33
N LEU A 229 22.26 -1.64 5.15
CA LEU A 229 22.03 -0.23 4.85
C LEU A 229 20.52 0.11 4.75
N ALA A 230 19.73 -0.80 4.22
CA ALA A 230 18.27 -0.65 4.18
C ALA A 230 17.67 -0.65 5.59
N GLU A 231 18.14 -1.52 6.48
CA GLU A 231 17.70 -1.58 7.88
C GLU A 231 18.02 -0.29 8.63
N LEU A 232 19.25 0.21 8.51
CA LEU A 232 19.67 1.47 9.12
C LEU A 232 18.83 2.66 8.60
N SER A 233 18.54 2.68 7.29
CA SER A 233 17.68 3.70 6.69
C SER A 233 16.25 3.66 7.25
N LEU A 234 15.67 2.45 7.39
CA LEU A 234 14.35 2.27 7.99
C LEU A 234 14.31 2.70 9.45
N TRP A 235 15.28 2.30 10.26
CA TRP A 235 15.37 2.72 11.67
C TRP A 235 15.46 4.23 11.81
N LYS A 236 16.25 4.89 10.97
CA LYS A 236 16.35 6.36 10.96
C LYS A 236 15.01 7.01 10.61
N ALA A 237 14.27 6.50 9.62
CA ALA A 237 12.96 7.01 9.25
C ALA A 237 11.95 6.87 10.40
N CYS A 238 11.88 5.70 11.03
CA CYS A 238 11.00 5.45 12.18
C CYS A 238 11.33 6.38 13.36
N TRP A 239 12.61 6.55 13.66
CA TRP A 239 13.05 7.44 14.74
C TRP A 239 12.65 8.91 14.47
N LYS A 240 12.82 9.40 13.24
CA LYS A 240 12.42 10.74 12.81
C LYS A 240 10.92 10.98 12.95
N ILE A 241 10.11 10.01 12.54
CA ILE A 241 8.64 10.06 12.67
C ILE A 241 8.24 10.08 14.15
N GLN A 242 8.85 9.22 14.98
CA GLN A 242 8.56 9.17 16.42
C GLN A 242 8.88 10.51 17.13
N LYS A 243 9.90 11.24 16.66
CA LYS A 243 10.29 12.55 17.16
C LYS A 243 9.46 13.70 16.59
N ASN A 244 8.54 13.45 15.67
CA ASN A 244 7.82 14.47 14.88
C ASN A 244 8.80 15.48 14.23
N ASP A 245 9.93 14.97 13.74
CA ASP A 245 10.95 15.78 13.10
C ASP A 245 10.45 16.31 11.74
N LYS A 246 10.75 17.57 11.41
CA LYS A 246 10.23 18.20 10.17
C LYS A 246 10.75 17.57 8.87
N ASP A 247 11.90 16.91 8.93
CA ASP A 247 12.50 16.19 7.80
C ASP A 247 12.11 14.69 7.76
N ALA A 248 11.16 14.25 8.61
CA ALA A 248 10.72 12.86 8.67
C ALA A 248 10.25 12.32 7.30
N GLY A 249 9.56 13.14 6.49
CA GLY A 249 9.09 12.77 5.14
C GLY A 249 10.23 12.42 4.18
N ILE A 250 11.38 13.14 4.26
CA ILE A 250 12.59 12.84 3.46
C ILE A 250 13.11 11.44 3.81
N PHE A 251 13.25 11.14 5.11
CA PHE A 251 13.77 9.86 5.57
C PHE A 251 12.78 8.72 5.34
N ALA A 252 11.48 8.97 5.39
CA ALA A 252 10.45 8.01 5.00
C ALA A 252 10.56 7.63 3.51
N SER A 253 10.75 8.62 2.64
CA SER A 253 10.96 8.43 1.19
C SER A 253 12.29 7.71 0.90
N LEU A 254 13.37 8.10 1.59
CA LEU A 254 14.67 7.45 1.48
C LEU A 254 14.59 5.96 1.88
N ALA A 255 14.00 5.68 3.04
CA ALA A 255 13.86 4.31 3.53
C ALA A 255 13.04 3.44 2.56
N LYS A 256 11.94 3.98 2.01
CA LYS A 256 11.10 3.27 1.03
C LYS A 256 11.91 2.88 -0.20
N ASN A 257 12.67 3.80 -0.79
CA ASN A 257 13.50 3.50 -1.97
C ASN A 257 14.63 2.54 -1.64
N THR A 258 15.38 2.77 -0.55
CA THR A 258 16.51 1.92 -0.16
C THR A 258 16.07 0.48 0.12
N CYS A 259 14.94 0.28 0.81
CA CYS A 259 14.41 -1.05 1.10
C CYS A 259 13.84 -1.73 -0.15
N ALA A 260 13.19 -0.98 -1.07
CA ALA A 260 12.72 -1.51 -2.35
C ALA A 260 13.89 -1.98 -3.22
N GLU A 261 14.96 -1.19 -3.33
CA GLU A 261 16.17 -1.55 -4.05
C GLU A 261 16.86 -2.78 -3.46
N ALA A 262 16.93 -2.87 -2.13
CA ALA A 262 17.48 -4.04 -1.45
C ALA A 262 16.64 -5.30 -1.72
N ALA A 263 15.30 -5.18 -1.69
CA ALA A 263 14.39 -6.30 -1.99
C ALA A 263 14.58 -6.81 -3.42
N LEU A 264 14.56 -5.91 -4.41
CA LEU A 264 14.75 -6.26 -5.81
C LEU A 264 16.12 -6.89 -6.06
N PHE A 265 17.18 -6.28 -5.55
CA PHE A 265 18.55 -6.79 -5.70
C PHE A 265 18.70 -8.18 -5.06
N CYS A 266 18.34 -8.32 -3.79
CA CYS A 266 18.52 -9.59 -3.06
C CYS A 266 17.68 -10.72 -3.66
N ALA A 267 16.44 -10.43 -4.09
CA ALA A 267 15.59 -11.44 -4.71
C ALA A 267 16.10 -11.85 -6.09
N SER A 268 16.60 -10.91 -6.91
CA SER A 268 17.19 -11.19 -8.23
C SER A 268 18.48 -11.99 -8.12
N GLU A 269 19.44 -11.53 -7.29
CA GLU A 269 20.72 -12.23 -7.11
C GLU A 269 20.53 -13.59 -6.43
N GLY A 270 19.57 -13.67 -5.50
CA GLY A 270 19.21 -14.93 -4.88
C GLY A 270 18.68 -15.93 -5.90
N LEU A 271 17.76 -15.51 -6.78
CA LEU A 271 17.25 -16.34 -7.87
C LEU A 271 18.39 -16.81 -8.79
N HIS A 272 19.30 -15.90 -9.13
CA HIS A 272 20.48 -16.19 -9.97
C HIS A 272 21.40 -17.23 -9.31
N LEU A 273 21.75 -17.06 -8.03
CA LEU A 273 22.61 -18.01 -7.30
C LEU A 273 21.96 -19.39 -7.08
N HIS A 274 20.65 -19.50 -7.12
CA HIS A 274 19.95 -20.78 -7.13
C HIS A 274 20.00 -21.48 -8.52
N GLY A 275 20.35 -20.74 -9.59
CA GLY A 275 20.40 -21.25 -10.94
C GLY A 275 19.02 -21.75 -11.42
N GLY A 276 18.99 -22.86 -12.17
CA GLY A 276 17.74 -23.41 -12.70
C GLY A 276 16.70 -23.73 -11.62
N TYR A 277 17.11 -24.12 -10.44
CA TYR A 277 16.20 -24.35 -9.31
C TYR A 277 15.50 -23.07 -8.85
N GLY A 278 16.20 -21.93 -8.86
CA GLY A 278 15.60 -20.65 -8.51
C GLY A 278 14.48 -20.21 -9.46
N PHE A 279 14.47 -20.72 -10.69
CA PHE A 279 13.46 -20.41 -11.70
C PHE A 279 12.19 -21.27 -11.60
N THR A 280 12.19 -22.28 -10.73
CA THR A 280 11.02 -23.15 -10.50
C THR A 280 10.13 -22.60 -9.38
N ALA A 281 8.83 -22.91 -9.45
CA ALA A 281 7.86 -22.48 -8.45
C ALA A 281 8.03 -23.20 -7.08
N GLU A 282 8.74 -24.30 -7.04
CA GLU A 282 9.04 -25.06 -5.82
C GLU A 282 9.96 -24.30 -4.86
N TYR A 283 10.86 -23.47 -5.42
CA TYR A 283 11.79 -22.68 -4.61
C TYR A 283 11.21 -21.31 -4.29
N GLU A 284 11.12 -21.01 -3.00
CA GLU A 284 10.54 -19.77 -2.47
C GLU A 284 11.18 -18.50 -3.06
N ILE A 285 12.46 -18.54 -3.43
CA ILE A 285 13.18 -17.40 -4.02
C ILE A 285 12.47 -16.86 -5.27
N SER A 286 11.86 -17.73 -6.10
CA SER A 286 11.09 -17.34 -7.27
C SER A 286 9.86 -16.50 -6.91
N LYS A 287 9.22 -16.81 -5.77
CA LYS A 287 8.10 -16.03 -5.23
C LYS A 287 8.58 -14.67 -4.74
N LEU A 288 9.68 -14.61 -3.99
CA LEU A 288 10.24 -13.35 -3.48
C LEU A 288 10.63 -12.41 -4.62
N ALA A 289 11.18 -12.94 -5.73
CA ALA A 289 11.50 -12.15 -6.91
C ALA A 289 10.25 -11.48 -7.52
N ARG A 290 9.13 -12.19 -7.60
CA ARG A 290 7.86 -11.61 -8.08
C ARG A 290 7.27 -10.61 -7.08
N ASP A 291 7.34 -10.91 -5.79
CA ASP A 291 6.75 -10.09 -4.73
C ASP A 291 7.51 -8.76 -4.53
N ALA A 292 8.81 -8.72 -4.81
CA ALA A 292 9.65 -7.54 -4.60
C ALA A 292 9.29 -6.37 -5.52
N HIS A 293 8.84 -6.64 -6.74
CA HIS A 293 8.59 -5.59 -7.74
C HIS A 293 7.58 -4.53 -7.30
N ILE A 294 6.52 -4.93 -6.58
CA ILE A 294 5.47 -3.99 -6.16
C ILE A 294 5.97 -2.98 -5.12
N ILE A 295 7.00 -3.34 -4.34
CA ILE A 295 7.55 -2.45 -3.30
C ILE A 295 8.10 -1.15 -3.91
N ASP A 296 8.61 -1.21 -5.12
CA ASP A 296 9.15 -0.06 -5.84
C ASP A 296 8.06 0.81 -6.51
N ILE A 297 6.83 0.28 -6.63
CA ILE A 297 5.75 0.88 -7.40
C ILE A 297 4.71 1.57 -6.50
N TYR A 298 4.11 0.85 -5.55
CA TYR A 298 3.00 1.37 -4.75
C TYR A 298 3.48 2.35 -3.66
N GLU A 299 2.55 3.10 -3.06
CA GLU A 299 2.81 4.16 -2.06
C GLU A 299 3.76 5.27 -2.58
N GLY A 300 3.72 5.49 -3.90
CA GLY A 300 4.57 6.41 -4.64
C GLY A 300 5.78 5.71 -5.24
N VAL A 301 5.85 5.71 -6.57
CA VAL A 301 6.97 5.12 -7.33
C VAL A 301 8.30 5.78 -6.95
N ARG A 302 9.40 5.10 -7.24
CA ARG A 302 10.78 5.55 -6.95
C ARG A 302 11.03 7.01 -7.35
N GLU A 303 10.57 7.40 -8.51
CA GLU A 303 10.74 8.74 -9.06
C GLU A 303 10.01 9.80 -8.22
N VAL A 304 8.81 9.50 -7.73
CA VAL A 304 8.06 10.38 -6.83
C VAL A 304 8.80 10.54 -5.50
N GLN A 305 9.36 9.45 -4.94
CA GLN A 305 10.17 9.55 -3.73
C GLN A 305 11.42 10.40 -3.95
N ASN A 306 12.10 10.24 -5.09
CA ASN A 306 13.25 11.06 -5.46
C ASN A 306 12.88 12.54 -5.64
N MET A 307 11.70 12.83 -6.20
CA MET A 307 11.20 14.22 -6.28
C MET A 307 10.96 14.83 -4.89
N ILE A 308 10.42 14.05 -3.94
CA ILE A 308 10.19 14.51 -2.55
C ILE A 308 11.54 14.83 -1.91
N ILE A 309 12.49 13.91 -1.97
CA ILE A 309 13.84 14.11 -1.42
C ILE A 309 14.50 15.33 -2.09
N GLY A 310 14.48 15.39 -3.42
CA GLY A 310 15.13 16.46 -4.18
C GLY A 310 14.63 17.85 -3.84
N ARG A 311 13.32 18.03 -3.60
CA ARG A 311 12.72 19.31 -3.21
C ARG A 311 13.19 19.84 -1.84
N GLU A 312 13.57 18.94 -0.97
CA GLU A 312 13.93 19.29 0.41
C GLU A 312 15.43 19.49 0.59
N ILE A 313 16.25 18.95 -0.32
CA ILE A 313 17.72 19.07 -0.23
C ILE A 313 18.30 20.15 -1.14
N VAL A 314 17.50 20.68 -2.09
CA VAL A 314 17.86 21.78 -3.02
C VAL A 314 16.96 23.00 -2.74
#